data_889c5ae3794821efe403fbc024d0ceeb
#
_entry.id   889c5ae3794821efe403fbc024d0ceeb
#
_cell.length_a   1.000
_cell.length_b   1.000
_cell.length_c   1.000
_cell.angle_alpha   90.00
_cell.angle_beta   90.00
_cell.angle_gamma   90.00
#
_symmetry.space_group_name_H-M   'P 1'
#
loop_
_entity.id
_entity.type
_entity.pdbx_description
1 polymer ?
#
loop_
_entity_poly.entity_id
_entity_poly.type
_entity_poly.pdbx_seq_one_letter_code
_entity_poly.pdbx_strand_id
1 'polypeptide(L)'
;MLALSPFIVFMVVYLIGSLIAGDFYELPLTVAFLIASAYAIGITPKIKLRERINIFSRGAGDENIMLMIWIFVLAGAFATTASKMGAIEATVNLTLRFLPAGMLLPGLFLAACFISLSIGTSVGTVVALTPVAVGIAEQTGSSLPLI
;
A
#
# COMPACT_ATOMS: atom_id res chain seq x y z
N MET A 1 -18.81 -12.94 17.47
CA MET A 1 -18.19 -13.69 16.36
C MET A 1 -18.59 -13.19 14.98
N LEU A 2 -19.79 -12.69 14.76
CA LEU A 2 -20.25 -12.13 13.45
C LEU A 2 -19.50 -10.88 12.97
N ALA A 3 -18.91 -10.10 13.88
CA ALA A 3 -18.23 -8.84 13.52
C ALA A 3 -16.96 -9.04 12.66
N LEU A 4 -16.30 -10.19 12.77
CA LEU A 4 -15.10 -10.53 11.99
C LEU A 4 -15.42 -11.27 10.68
N SER A 5 -16.68 -11.63 10.44
CA SER A 5 -17.05 -12.40 9.25
C SER A 5 -16.77 -11.68 7.92
N PRO A 6 -16.88 -10.32 7.79
CA PRO A 6 -16.50 -9.64 6.55
C PRO A 6 -15.01 -9.78 6.24
N PHE A 7 -14.16 -9.81 7.26
CA PHE A 7 -12.73 -10.03 7.08
C PHE A 7 -12.43 -11.46 6.61
N ILE A 8 -13.14 -12.46 7.17
CA ILE A 8 -13.02 -13.84 6.71
C ILE A 8 -13.47 -13.96 5.24
N VAL A 9 -14.59 -13.33 4.88
CA VAL A 9 -15.08 -13.30 3.49
C VAL A 9 -14.05 -12.66 2.56
N PHE A 10 -13.45 -11.54 2.96
CA PHE A 10 -12.37 -10.91 2.21
C PHE A 10 -11.22 -11.89 1.96
N MET A 11 -10.71 -12.53 3.02
CA MET A 11 -9.62 -13.49 2.93
C MET A 11 -9.96 -14.68 2.01
N VAL A 12 -11.14 -15.24 2.17
CA VAL A 12 -11.60 -16.39 1.35
C VAL A 12 -11.73 -16.00 -0.11
N VAL A 13 -12.38 -14.88 -0.42
CA VAL A 13 -12.55 -14.40 -1.79
C VAL A 13 -11.20 -14.10 -2.44
N TYR A 14 -10.29 -13.45 -1.72
CA TYR A 14 -8.97 -13.14 -2.23
C TYR A 14 -8.14 -14.39 -2.48
N LEU A 15 -8.08 -15.32 -1.51
CA LEU A 15 -7.32 -16.55 -1.66
C LEU A 15 -7.87 -17.46 -2.76
N ILE A 16 -9.19 -17.67 -2.79
CA ILE A 16 -9.81 -18.52 -3.83
C ILE A 16 -9.63 -17.88 -5.21
N GLY A 17 -9.85 -16.56 -5.32
CA GLY A 17 -9.66 -15.84 -6.57
C GLY A 17 -8.22 -15.91 -7.08
N SER A 18 -7.24 -15.72 -6.21
CA SER A 18 -5.81 -15.83 -6.54
C SER A 18 -5.41 -17.26 -6.95
N LEU A 19 -5.97 -18.27 -6.28
CA LEU A 19 -5.72 -19.69 -6.64
C LEU A 19 -6.31 -20.04 -8.02
N ILE A 20 -7.49 -19.51 -8.36
CA ILE A 20 -8.12 -19.73 -9.66
C ILE A 20 -7.36 -19.00 -10.78
N ALA A 21 -6.91 -17.78 -10.51
CA ALA A 21 -6.13 -16.98 -11.45
C ALA A 21 -4.69 -17.50 -11.65
N GLY A 22 -4.17 -18.26 -10.68
CA GLY A 22 -2.79 -18.78 -10.70
C GLY A 22 -1.74 -17.73 -10.32
N ASP A 23 -2.13 -16.50 -10.04
CA ASP A 23 -1.27 -15.40 -9.59
C ASP A 23 -1.98 -14.56 -8.52
N PHE A 24 -1.23 -14.24 -7.45
CA PHE A 24 -1.74 -13.40 -6.35
C PHE A 24 -1.96 -11.93 -6.77
N TYR A 25 -1.37 -11.48 -7.85
CA TYR A 25 -1.49 -10.10 -8.33
C TYR A 25 -2.54 -9.90 -9.42
N GLU A 26 -3.07 -10.95 -10.02
CA GLU A 26 -4.13 -10.83 -11.04
C GLU A 26 -5.48 -10.39 -10.47
N LEU A 27 -5.80 -10.78 -9.23
CA LEU A 27 -7.04 -10.33 -8.59
C LEU A 27 -6.84 -8.98 -7.91
N PRO A 28 -7.46 -7.88 -8.39
CA PRO A 28 -7.36 -6.60 -7.71
C PRO A 28 -7.94 -6.69 -6.29
N LEU A 29 -7.15 -6.34 -5.28
CA LEU A 29 -7.56 -6.28 -3.87
C LEU A 29 -8.88 -5.51 -3.68
N THR A 30 -9.09 -4.46 -4.48
CA THR A 30 -10.32 -3.65 -4.48
C THR A 30 -11.58 -4.47 -4.74
N VAL A 31 -11.52 -5.48 -5.61
CA VAL A 31 -12.68 -6.36 -5.89
C VAL A 31 -13.03 -7.20 -4.67
N ALA A 32 -12.04 -7.80 -4.03
CA ALA A 32 -12.24 -8.58 -2.80
C ALA A 32 -12.80 -7.70 -1.65
N PHE A 33 -12.30 -6.46 -1.51
CA PHE A 33 -12.83 -5.50 -0.55
C PHE A 33 -14.27 -5.07 -0.86
N LEU A 34 -14.63 -4.85 -2.12
CA LEU A 34 -16.02 -4.51 -2.51
C LEU A 34 -16.98 -5.63 -2.16
N ILE A 35 -16.62 -6.89 -2.44
CA ILE A 35 -17.44 -8.07 -2.09
C ILE A 35 -17.60 -8.17 -0.57
N ALA A 36 -16.51 -8.05 0.19
CA ALA A 36 -16.55 -8.09 1.65
C ALA A 36 -17.37 -6.94 2.24
N SER A 37 -17.30 -5.74 1.66
CA SER A 37 -18.08 -4.57 2.05
C SER A 37 -19.58 -4.76 1.78
N ALA A 38 -19.94 -5.29 0.61
CA ALA A 38 -21.32 -5.62 0.28
C ALA A 38 -21.89 -6.68 1.24
N TYR A 39 -21.09 -7.70 1.56
CA TYR A 39 -21.44 -8.70 2.56
C TYR A 39 -21.64 -8.08 3.95
N ALA A 40 -20.74 -7.19 4.39
CA ALA A 40 -20.83 -6.50 5.69
C ALA A 40 -22.14 -5.69 5.82
N ILE A 41 -22.50 -4.98 4.74
CA ILE A 41 -23.78 -4.23 4.69
C ILE A 41 -24.97 -5.22 4.73
N GLY A 42 -24.87 -6.38 4.09
CA GLY A 42 -25.94 -7.39 4.01
C GLY A 42 -26.23 -8.11 5.32
N ILE A 43 -25.18 -8.44 6.10
CA ILE A 43 -25.27 -9.34 7.25
C ILE A 43 -25.92 -8.74 8.50
N THR A 44 -26.26 -7.46 8.52
CA THR A 44 -26.80 -6.77 9.68
C THR A 44 -28.36 -6.71 9.61
N PRO A 45 -29.11 -7.76 10.03
CA PRO A 45 -30.53 -7.91 9.68
C PRO A 45 -31.48 -6.98 10.44
N LYS A 46 -31.04 -6.36 11.54
CA LYS A 46 -31.91 -5.59 12.45
C LYS A 46 -31.99 -4.09 12.15
N ILE A 47 -31.25 -3.59 11.16
CA ILE A 47 -31.11 -2.17 10.84
C ILE A 47 -31.57 -1.93 9.39
N LYS A 48 -32.26 -0.82 9.13
CA LYS A 48 -32.70 -0.45 7.77
C LYS A 48 -31.49 -0.24 6.85
N LEU A 49 -31.61 -0.61 5.58
CA LEU A 49 -30.52 -0.52 4.61
C LEU A 49 -29.86 0.88 4.57
N ARG A 50 -30.68 1.93 4.61
CA ARG A 50 -30.20 3.32 4.63
C ARG A 50 -29.29 3.61 5.83
N GLU A 51 -29.61 3.04 6.98
CA GLU A 51 -28.83 3.23 8.21
C GLU A 51 -27.52 2.43 8.17
N ARG A 52 -27.55 1.23 7.59
CA ARG A 52 -26.33 0.43 7.36
C ARG A 52 -25.36 1.16 6.44
N ILE A 53 -25.86 1.74 5.34
CA ILE A 53 -25.06 2.54 4.40
C ILE A 53 -24.47 3.77 5.12
N ASN A 54 -25.26 4.44 5.97
CA ASN A 54 -24.76 5.58 6.75
C ASN A 54 -23.65 5.19 7.73
N ILE A 55 -23.79 4.06 8.42
CA ILE A 55 -22.75 3.55 9.33
C ILE A 55 -21.47 3.22 8.55
N PHE A 56 -21.61 2.54 7.42
CA PHE A 56 -20.49 2.22 6.53
C PHE A 56 -19.80 3.49 6.01
N SER A 57 -20.58 4.47 5.54
CA SER A 57 -20.04 5.73 5.02
C SER A 57 -19.33 6.56 6.09
N ARG A 58 -19.84 6.56 7.34
CA ARG A 58 -19.14 7.20 8.45
C ARG A 58 -17.81 6.51 8.78
N GLY A 59 -17.77 5.18 8.74
CA GLY A 59 -16.52 4.44 8.91
C GLY A 59 -15.52 4.73 7.79
N ALA A 60 -15.97 4.80 6.54
CA ALA A 60 -15.14 5.15 5.41
C ALA A 60 -14.63 6.61 5.44
N GLY A 61 -15.40 7.50 6.04
CA GLY A 61 -15.04 8.91 6.24
C GLY A 61 -14.37 9.21 7.58
N ASP A 62 -13.85 8.21 8.27
CA ASP A 62 -13.07 8.40 9.51
C ASP A 62 -11.84 9.28 9.24
N GLU A 63 -11.53 10.16 10.21
CA GLU A 63 -10.45 11.15 10.09
C GLU A 63 -9.10 10.49 9.77
N ASN A 64 -8.79 9.36 10.39
CA ASN A 64 -7.54 8.64 10.16
C ASN A 64 -7.50 8.04 8.75
N ILE A 65 -8.62 7.53 8.23
CA ILE A 65 -8.71 6.99 6.87
C ILE A 65 -8.55 8.12 5.85
N MET A 66 -9.22 9.25 6.07
CA MET A 66 -9.08 10.42 5.21
C MET A 66 -7.65 10.96 5.20
N LEU A 67 -7.01 11.03 6.36
CA LEU A 67 -5.60 11.43 6.49
C LEU A 67 -4.67 10.49 5.70
N MET A 68 -4.87 9.18 5.79
CA MET A 68 -4.10 8.21 5.01
C MET A 68 -4.29 8.41 3.50
N ILE A 69 -5.52 8.62 3.04
CA ILE A 69 -5.82 8.90 1.63
C ILE A 69 -5.07 10.14 1.15
N TRP A 70 -5.10 11.24 1.92
CA TRP A 70 -4.38 12.46 1.60
C TRP A 70 -2.87 12.24 1.55
N ILE A 71 -2.30 11.48 2.50
CA ILE A 71 -0.88 11.13 2.49
C ILE A 71 -0.52 10.41 1.19
N PHE A 72 -1.28 9.39 0.77
CA PHE A 72 -1.01 8.67 -0.47
C PHE A 72 -1.15 9.53 -1.71
N VAL A 73 -2.16 10.39 -1.79
CA VAL A 73 -2.36 11.30 -2.93
C VAL A 73 -1.19 12.29 -3.04
N LEU A 74 -0.82 12.93 -1.94
CA LEU A 74 0.29 13.90 -1.92
C LEU A 74 1.64 13.22 -2.19
N ALA A 75 1.85 12.01 -1.66
CA ALA A 75 3.05 11.23 -1.92
C ALA A 75 3.18 10.82 -3.38
N GLY A 76 2.08 10.41 -4.02
CA GLY A 76 2.06 10.12 -5.46
C GLY A 76 2.39 11.34 -6.30
N ALA A 77 1.83 12.50 -5.95
CA ALA A 77 2.15 13.78 -6.60
C ALA A 77 3.62 14.15 -6.42
N PHE A 78 4.16 14.00 -5.21
CA PHE A 78 5.57 14.22 -4.91
C PHE A 78 6.48 13.27 -5.71
N ALA A 79 6.20 11.97 -5.70
CA ALA A 79 6.99 10.98 -6.43
C ALA A 79 7.01 11.28 -7.94
N THR A 80 5.86 11.61 -8.52
CA THR A 80 5.74 11.98 -9.94
C THR A 80 6.55 13.23 -10.26
N THR A 81 6.49 14.24 -9.39
CA THR A 81 7.25 15.49 -9.57
C THR A 81 8.75 15.24 -9.46
N ALA A 82 9.17 14.51 -8.43
CA ALA A 82 10.58 14.15 -8.18
C ALA A 82 11.17 13.34 -9.35
N SER A 83 10.40 12.39 -9.91
CA SER A 83 10.80 11.64 -11.08
C SER A 83 10.98 12.55 -12.31
N LYS A 84 9.99 13.38 -12.61
CA LYS A 84 10.07 14.32 -13.75
C LYS A 84 11.21 15.34 -13.65
N MET A 85 11.62 15.67 -12.44
CA MET A 85 12.77 16.56 -12.19
C MET A 85 14.12 15.83 -12.27
N GLY A 86 14.14 14.51 -12.45
CA GLY A 86 15.36 13.71 -12.41
C GLY A 86 15.95 13.53 -11.01
N ALA A 87 15.22 13.91 -9.95
CA ALA A 87 15.72 13.83 -8.59
C ALA A 87 15.87 12.37 -8.11
N ILE A 88 15.01 11.48 -8.58
CA ILE A 88 15.09 10.05 -8.25
C ILE A 88 16.34 9.45 -8.91
N GLU A 89 16.53 9.66 -10.21
CA GLU A 89 17.70 9.17 -10.95
C GLU A 89 19.01 9.72 -10.35
N ALA A 90 19.05 10.99 -9.99
CA ALA A 90 20.22 11.59 -9.38
C ALA A 90 20.52 10.95 -8.01
N THR A 91 19.50 10.70 -7.20
CA THR A 91 19.66 10.04 -5.88
C THR A 91 20.12 8.59 -6.06
N VAL A 92 19.55 7.86 -6.99
CA VAL A 92 19.93 6.46 -7.27
C VAL A 92 21.35 6.39 -7.79
N ASN A 93 21.72 7.23 -8.76
CA ASN A 93 23.09 7.29 -9.30
C ASN A 93 24.12 7.63 -8.22
N LEU A 94 23.78 8.56 -7.32
CA LEU A 94 24.62 8.89 -6.18
C LEU A 94 24.79 7.68 -5.25
N THR A 95 23.70 7.00 -4.93
CA THR A 95 23.71 5.79 -4.10
C THR A 95 24.56 4.69 -4.70
N LEU A 96 24.39 4.39 -6.00
CA LEU A 96 25.14 3.37 -6.72
C LEU A 96 26.66 3.71 -6.82
N ARG A 97 27.01 4.99 -6.76
CA ARG A 97 28.41 5.42 -6.78
C ARG A 97 29.14 5.13 -5.48
N PHE A 98 28.41 5.15 -4.35
CA PHE A 98 29.00 4.95 -3.02
C PHE A 98 28.77 3.55 -2.45
N LEU A 99 27.69 2.87 -2.85
CA LEU A 99 27.36 1.53 -2.38
C LEU A 99 27.51 0.50 -3.50
N PRO A 100 28.27 -0.59 -3.30
CA PRO A 100 28.29 -1.70 -4.21
C PRO A 100 26.90 -2.37 -4.29
N ALA A 101 26.56 -2.98 -5.43
CA ALA A 101 25.25 -3.55 -5.70
C ALA A 101 24.77 -4.53 -4.60
N GLY A 102 25.67 -5.29 -3.99
CA GLY A 102 25.34 -6.21 -2.89
C GLY A 102 24.96 -5.53 -1.56
N MET A 103 25.22 -4.23 -1.43
CA MET A 103 24.88 -3.46 -0.23
C MET A 103 23.66 -2.54 -0.39
N LEU A 104 23.01 -2.55 -1.55
CA LEU A 104 21.86 -1.69 -1.82
C LEU A 104 20.66 -2.04 -0.94
N LEU A 105 20.30 -3.32 -0.84
CA LEU A 105 19.21 -3.79 0.02
C LEU A 105 19.48 -3.55 1.51
N PRO A 106 20.63 -3.92 2.07
CA PRO A 106 20.98 -3.55 3.43
C PRO A 106 20.98 -2.04 3.67
N GLY A 107 21.50 -1.25 2.72
CA GLY A 107 21.49 0.21 2.81
C GLY A 107 20.09 0.80 2.81
N LEU A 108 19.21 0.32 1.93
CA LEU A 108 17.81 0.73 1.88
C LEU A 108 17.07 0.36 3.19
N PHE A 109 17.35 -0.84 3.71
CA PHE A 109 16.78 -1.28 4.99
C PHE A 109 17.21 -0.38 6.15
N LEU A 110 18.50 -0.04 6.25
CA LEU A 110 18.99 0.87 7.28
C LEU A 110 18.37 2.26 7.14
N ALA A 111 18.27 2.79 5.91
CA ALA A 111 17.59 4.06 5.65
C ALA A 111 16.12 4.00 6.09
N ALA A 112 15.41 2.90 5.80
CA ALA A 112 14.04 2.69 6.25
C ALA A 112 13.93 2.71 7.78
N CYS A 113 14.86 2.07 8.49
CA CYS A 113 14.89 2.08 9.95
C CYS A 113 15.07 3.51 10.50
N PHE A 114 16.03 4.28 9.98
CA PHE A 114 16.26 5.66 10.42
C PHE A 114 15.07 6.58 10.13
N ILE A 115 14.49 6.48 8.95
CA ILE A 115 13.31 7.26 8.55
C ILE A 115 12.11 6.87 9.41
N SER A 116 11.89 5.58 9.65
CA SER A 116 10.79 5.08 10.47
C SER A 116 10.89 5.58 11.92
N LEU A 117 12.09 5.58 12.49
CA LEU A 117 12.36 6.14 13.82
C LEU A 117 12.12 7.64 13.86
N SER A 118 12.47 8.37 12.80
CA SER A 118 12.34 9.83 12.73
C SER A 118 10.90 10.29 12.54
N ILE A 119 10.15 9.61 11.65
CA ILE A 119 8.77 9.95 11.31
C ILE A 119 7.79 9.33 12.32
N GLY A 120 8.14 8.19 12.93
CA GLY A 120 7.30 7.46 13.88
C GLY A 120 6.12 6.71 13.24
N THR A 121 6.06 6.63 11.91
CA THR A 121 4.99 5.91 11.19
C THR A 121 5.53 5.02 10.08
N SER A 122 5.02 3.79 9.99
CA SER A 122 5.36 2.85 8.91
C SER A 122 4.89 3.36 7.53
N VAL A 123 3.70 3.95 7.47
CA VAL A 123 3.12 4.50 6.25
C VAL A 123 4.01 5.60 5.67
N GLY A 124 4.44 6.55 6.50
CA GLY A 124 5.32 7.64 6.07
C GLY A 124 6.67 7.12 5.54
N THR A 125 7.22 6.08 6.15
CA THR A 125 8.47 5.46 5.72
C THR A 125 8.33 4.80 4.34
N VAL A 126 7.30 3.99 4.15
CA VAL A 126 7.01 3.32 2.86
C VAL A 126 6.84 4.37 1.77
N VAL A 127 5.99 5.36 2.02
CA VAL A 127 5.71 6.43 1.05
C VAL A 127 6.97 7.21 0.66
N ALA A 128 7.86 7.51 1.61
CA ALA A 128 9.08 8.26 1.36
C ALA A 128 10.11 7.45 0.55
N LEU A 129 10.24 6.15 0.82
CA LEU A 129 11.29 5.31 0.23
C LEU A 129 10.87 4.59 -1.05
N THR A 130 9.59 4.34 -1.26
CA THR A 130 9.12 3.60 -2.45
C THR A 130 9.65 4.18 -3.77
N PRO A 131 9.64 5.50 -4.03
CA PRO A 131 10.17 6.03 -5.29
C PRO A 131 11.66 5.75 -5.49
N VAL A 132 12.44 5.78 -4.41
CA VAL A 132 13.88 5.49 -4.45
C VAL A 132 14.12 3.98 -4.65
N ALA A 133 13.38 3.14 -3.96
CA ALA A 133 13.45 1.68 -4.09
C ALA A 133 13.11 1.24 -5.54
N VAL A 134 12.05 1.77 -6.12
CA VAL A 134 11.67 1.51 -7.51
C VAL A 134 12.76 1.98 -8.48
N GLY A 135 13.30 3.19 -8.30
CA GLY A 135 14.38 3.70 -9.13
C GLY A 135 15.66 2.84 -9.05
N ILE A 136 16.01 2.30 -7.87
CA ILE A 136 17.12 1.35 -7.70
C ILE A 136 16.82 0.05 -8.47
N ALA A 137 15.59 -0.52 -8.33
CA ALA A 137 15.22 -1.74 -9.04
C ALA A 137 15.32 -1.59 -10.56
N GLU A 138 14.81 -0.50 -11.10
CA GLU A 138 14.86 -0.21 -12.54
C GLU A 138 16.30 -0.09 -13.08
N GLN A 139 17.19 0.59 -12.35
CA GLN A 139 18.56 0.78 -12.78
C GLN A 139 19.45 -0.45 -12.58
N THR A 140 19.16 -1.27 -11.58
CA THR A 140 19.94 -2.50 -11.30
C THR A 140 19.40 -3.73 -12.03
N GLY A 141 18.22 -3.64 -12.66
CA GLY A 141 17.52 -4.78 -13.26
C GLY A 141 17.05 -5.80 -12.22
N SER A 142 16.98 -5.41 -10.96
CA SER A 142 16.48 -6.26 -9.88
C SER A 142 14.97 -6.37 -9.96
N SER A 143 14.41 -7.55 -9.61
CA SER A 143 12.96 -7.69 -9.58
C SER A 143 12.35 -6.84 -8.46
N LEU A 144 11.34 -6.04 -8.79
CA LEU A 144 10.62 -5.18 -7.84
C LEU A 144 10.17 -5.88 -6.54
N PRO A 145 9.73 -7.16 -6.56
CA PRO A 145 9.36 -7.87 -5.34
C PRO A 145 10.52 -8.18 -4.38
N LEU A 146 11.78 -7.98 -4.79
CA LEU A 146 12.96 -8.23 -3.96
C LEU A 146 13.46 -6.98 -3.22
N ILE A 147 13.01 -5.80 -3.62
CA ILE A 147 13.34 -4.50 -3.03
C ILE A 147 12.15 -3.92 -2.29
#